data_fbecd38149f80ed867aedfa3612e431e
#
_entry.id   fbecd38149f80ed867aedfa3612e431e
#
_cell.length_a   1.000
_cell.length_b   1.000
_cell.length_c   1.000
_cell.angle_alpha   90.00
_cell.angle_beta   90.00
_cell.angle_gamma   90.00
#
_symmetry.space_group_name_H-M   'P 1'
#
loop_
_entity.id
_entity.type
_entity.pdbx_description
1 polymer ?
#
loop_
_entity_poly.entity_id
_entity_poly.type
_entity_poly.pdbx_seq_one_letter_code
_entity_poly.pdbx_strand_id
1 'polypeptide(L)'
;MNIKLHTPKSLKAGSGMSSLKQFLLSLLATSVSIALTFGTAAIIDNNAKQKSKREIVMMVMYDMYNSLQSIEKADSTIQQAMDMQLQIAEDTTKFETLRYKFAQLMPKAEYTETTERIFSSSIETINTVGNVLFTENVAEFYQMRKRYKTSICDSIANDLARSQPFSSLKNTLNFEYSFYAIVSSGMLKDMQRKYAQCKQMMEISDEDIDAYREQREQIDKSMMDDDASSDSLENRFLQIQETIEEAKARLKVE
;
A
#
# COMPACT_ATOMS: atom_id res chain seq x y z
N MET A 1 58.25 -33.49 3.49
CA MET A 1 57.23 -33.47 4.57
C MET A 1 56.47 -34.79 4.50
N ASN A 2 56.88 -35.76 5.35
CA ASN A 2 56.31 -37.14 5.29
C ASN A 2 55.06 -37.21 6.14
N ILE A 3 53.91 -37.33 5.49
CA ILE A 3 52.63 -37.56 6.17
C ILE A 3 52.49 -39.04 6.42
N LYS A 4 52.66 -39.49 7.67
CA LYS A 4 52.35 -40.87 8.11
C LYS A 4 50.84 -41.03 8.19
N LEU A 5 50.29 -41.76 7.25
CA LEU A 5 48.91 -42.26 7.33
C LEU A 5 48.82 -43.29 8.50
N HIS A 6 48.14 -42.92 9.58
CA HIS A 6 47.75 -43.83 10.63
C HIS A 6 46.57 -44.67 10.13
N THR A 7 46.83 -45.97 9.90
CA THR A 7 45.80 -46.99 9.71
C THR A 7 45.04 -47.18 11.01
N PRO A 8 43.70 -47.02 11.00
CA PRO A 8 42.92 -47.27 12.21
C PRO A 8 42.96 -48.75 12.57
N LYS A 9 43.30 -49.03 13.85
CA LYS A 9 43.24 -50.35 14.44
C LYS A 9 41.89 -50.98 14.23
N SER A 10 41.86 -52.22 13.72
CA SER A 10 40.68 -53.05 13.56
C SER A 10 39.94 -53.13 14.89
N LEU A 11 38.73 -52.60 14.94
CA LEU A 11 37.76 -52.81 15.99
C LEU A 11 37.36 -54.30 15.92
N LYS A 12 37.76 -55.04 16.96
CA LYS A 12 37.37 -56.45 17.18
C LYS A 12 35.84 -56.52 17.14
N ALA A 13 35.34 -57.42 16.32
CA ALA A 13 33.94 -57.82 16.25
C ALA A 13 33.46 -58.27 17.63
N GLY A 14 32.72 -57.44 18.35
CA GLY A 14 31.93 -57.75 19.50
C GLY A 14 30.54 -58.18 19.07
N SER A 15 30.21 -59.42 19.36
CA SER A 15 28.91 -60.10 19.42
C SER A 15 27.77 -59.56 18.56
N GLY A 16 27.49 -60.26 17.48
CA GLY A 16 26.20 -60.78 17.08
C GLY A 16 24.97 -59.84 16.99
N MET A 17 25.10 -58.62 16.60
CA MET A 17 23.97 -57.96 15.95
C MET A 17 24.03 -58.34 14.48
N SER A 18 23.03 -59.11 14.02
CA SER A 18 23.00 -59.58 12.62
C SER A 18 23.17 -58.38 11.68
N SER A 19 23.94 -58.54 10.62
CA SER A 19 24.17 -57.57 9.56
C SER A 19 22.86 -56.90 9.09
N LEU A 20 21.73 -57.61 9.20
CA LEU A 20 20.39 -57.11 8.94
C LEU A 20 19.94 -56.03 9.92
N LYS A 21 20.27 -56.11 11.22
CA LYS A 21 19.90 -55.06 12.20
C LYS A 21 20.73 -53.80 11.99
N GLN A 22 22.00 -53.89 11.63
CA GLN A 22 22.82 -52.74 11.27
C GLN A 22 22.33 -52.06 9.99
N PHE A 23 21.95 -52.85 8.99
CA PHE A 23 21.35 -52.35 7.75
C PHE A 23 20.03 -51.61 8.02
N LEU A 24 19.13 -52.22 8.82
CA LEU A 24 17.85 -51.60 9.18
C LEU A 24 18.03 -50.29 10.00
N LEU A 25 18.98 -50.24 10.91
CA LEU A 25 19.32 -49.03 11.67
C LEU A 25 19.89 -47.94 10.78
N SER A 26 20.76 -48.29 9.83
CA SER A 26 21.30 -47.36 8.85
C SER A 26 20.19 -46.81 7.93
N LEU A 27 19.31 -47.70 7.46
CA LEU A 27 18.15 -47.31 6.63
C LEU A 27 17.22 -46.35 7.40
N LEU A 28 16.90 -46.68 8.66
CA LEU A 28 16.09 -45.83 9.53
C LEU A 28 16.75 -44.47 9.78
N ALA A 29 18.03 -44.44 10.09
CA ALA A 29 18.78 -43.21 10.31
C ALA A 29 18.79 -42.28 9.05
N THR A 30 18.98 -42.93 7.87
CA THR A 30 18.93 -42.20 6.60
C THR A 30 17.52 -41.67 6.29
N SER A 31 16.48 -42.52 6.51
CA SER A 31 15.10 -42.11 6.29
C SER A 31 14.67 -40.97 7.23
N VAL A 32 15.05 -41.03 8.50
CA VAL A 32 14.81 -39.94 9.46
C VAL A 32 15.55 -38.67 9.07
N SER A 33 16.82 -38.77 8.63
CA SER A 33 17.59 -37.60 8.16
C SER A 33 16.95 -36.94 6.93
N ILE A 34 16.50 -37.77 5.97
CA ILE A 34 15.79 -37.31 4.79
C ILE A 34 14.47 -36.61 5.19
N ALA A 35 13.67 -37.24 6.06
CA ALA A 35 12.40 -36.66 6.52
C ALA A 35 12.60 -35.37 7.28
N LEU A 36 13.62 -35.24 8.12
CA LEU A 36 13.97 -34.00 8.80
C LEU A 36 14.41 -32.91 7.83
N THR A 37 15.26 -33.26 6.86
CA THR A 37 15.76 -32.27 5.88
C THR A 37 14.64 -31.72 4.99
N PHE A 38 13.82 -32.59 4.42
CA PHE A 38 12.70 -32.17 3.57
C PHE A 38 11.56 -31.55 4.39
N GLY A 39 11.31 -32.05 5.60
CA GLY A 39 10.31 -31.49 6.51
C GLY A 39 10.65 -30.05 6.93
N THR A 40 11.90 -29.81 7.31
CA THR A 40 12.34 -28.46 7.69
C THR A 40 12.35 -27.50 6.50
N ALA A 41 12.79 -27.94 5.31
CA ALA A 41 12.74 -27.13 4.09
C ALA A 41 11.29 -26.77 3.71
N ALA A 42 10.35 -27.72 3.79
CA ALA A 42 8.94 -27.45 3.53
C ALA A 42 8.31 -26.46 4.53
N ILE A 43 8.69 -26.55 5.81
CA ILE A 43 8.23 -25.60 6.84
C ILE A 43 8.78 -24.20 6.59
N ILE A 44 10.06 -24.07 6.24
CA ILE A 44 10.69 -22.80 5.94
C ILE A 44 10.04 -22.16 4.71
N ASP A 45 9.84 -22.92 3.64
CA ASP A 45 9.18 -22.42 2.41
C ASP A 45 7.74 -22.01 2.67
N ASN A 46 6.98 -22.80 3.44
CA ASN A 46 5.62 -22.44 3.82
C ASN A 46 5.56 -21.16 4.66
N ASN A 47 6.46 -20.99 5.64
CA ASN A 47 6.54 -19.80 6.45
C ASN A 47 6.89 -18.57 5.62
N ALA A 48 7.83 -18.69 4.67
CA ALA A 48 8.18 -17.61 3.74
C ALA A 48 6.98 -17.21 2.87
N LYS A 49 6.23 -18.17 2.34
CA LYS A 49 5.01 -17.93 1.55
C LYS A 49 3.92 -17.25 2.38
N GLN A 50 3.70 -17.69 3.61
CA GLN A 50 2.71 -17.07 4.51
C GLN A 50 3.09 -15.63 4.85
N LYS A 51 4.37 -15.37 5.10
CA LYS A 51 4.88 -14.02 5.34
C LYS A 51 4.67 -13.12 4.13
N SER A 52 5.06 -13.57 2.94
CA SER A 52 4.87 -12.83 1.69
C SER A 52 3.38 -12.56 1.41
N LYS A 53 2.52 -13.57 1.61
CA LYS A 53 1.06 -13.39 1.52
C LYS A 53 0.57 -12.29 2.45
N ARG A 54 0.96 -12.32 3.73
CA ARG A 54 0.53 -11.32 4.71
C ARG A 54 1.01 -9.91 4.33
N GLU A 55 2.25 -9.77 3.87
CA GLU A 55 2.80 -8.49 3.42
C GLU A 55 2.01 -7.88 2.26
N ILE A 56 1.68 -8.70 1.24
CA ILE A 56 0.86 -8.27 0.10
C ILE A 56 -0.54 -7.85 0.56
N VAL A 57 -1.17 -8.66 1.39
CA VAL A 57 -2.51 -8.36 1.91
C VAL A 57 -2.50 -7.07 2.72
N MET A 58 -1.52 -6.89 3.61
CA MET A 58 -1.40 -5.66 4.41
C MET A 58 -1.17 -4.42 3.54
N MET A 59 -0.34 -4.52 2.51
CA MET A 59 -0.12 -3.43 1.56
C MET A 59 -1.42 -3.01 0.88
N VAL A 60 -2.22 -3.98 0.41
CA VAL A 60 -3.50 -3.73 -0.25
C VAL A 60 -4.53 -3.17 0.73
N MET A 61 -4.66 -3.76 1.92
CA MET A 61 -5.62 -3.31 2.93
C MET A 61 -5.34 -1.90 3.42
N TYR A 62 -4.07 -1.55 3.58
CA TYR A 62 -3.64 -0.19 3.94
C TYR A 62 -3.94 0.83 2.83
N ASP A 63 -3.72 0.49 1.56
CA ASP A 63 -4.07 1.35 0.42
C ASP A 63 -5.59 1.56 0.31
N MET A 64 -6.39 0.49 0.52
CA MET A 64 -7.85 0.59 0.58
C MET A 64 -8.30 1.49 1.74
N TYR A 65 -7.69 1.36 2.93
CA TYR A 65 -7.96 2.21 4.09
C TYR A 65 -7.70 3.68 3.79
N ASN A 66 -6.51 4.03 3.27
CA ASN A 66 -6.15 5.40 2.92
C ASN A 66 -7.08 5.98 1.84
N SER A 67 -7.46 5.15 0.87
CA SER A 67 -8.43 5.55 -0.15
C SER A 67 -9.80 5.85 0.44
N LEU A 68 -10.27 5.05 1.40
CA LEU A 68 -11.53 5.31 2.11
C LEU A 68 -11.48 6.62 2.89
N GLN A 69 -10.41 6.87 3.65
CA GLN A 69 -10.22 8.11 4.40
C GLN A 69 -10.30 9.35 3.49
N SER A 70 -9.67 9.28 2.32
CA SER A 70 -9.73 10.37 1.33
C SER A 70 -11.13 10.56 0.75
N ILE A 71 -11.83 9.47 0.44
CA ILE A 71 -13.19 9.49 -0.11
C ILE A 71 -14.21 9.93 0.94
N GLU A 72 -14.08 9.52 2.20
CA GLU A 72 -14.91 9.99 3.32
C GLU A 72 -14.78 11.51 3.50
N LYS A 73 -13.57 12.04 3.39
CA LYS A 73 -13.33 13.48 3.42
C LYS A 73 -13.99 14.20 2.23
N ALA A 74 -13.90 13.62 1.03
CA ALA A 74 -14.56 14.15 -0.15
C ALA A 74 -16.09 14.12 -0.03
N ASP A 75 -16.67 13.00 0.46
CA ASP A 75 -18.10 12.88 0.73
C ASP A 75 -18.56 13.90 1.76
N SER A 76 -17.85 14.06 2.87
CA SER A 76 -18.13 15.08 3.88
C SER A 76 -18.15 16.49 3.28
N THR A 77 -17.24 16.79 2.36
CA THR A 77 -17.19 18.09 1.65
C THR A 77 -18.44 18.29 0.79
N ILE A 78 -18.90 17.25 0.09
CA ILE A 78 -20.13 17.30 -0.72
C ILE A 78 -21.36 17.49 0.17
N GLN A 79 -21.45 16.79 1.29
CA GLN A 79 -22.56 16.96 2.25
C GLN A 79 -22.60 18.38 2.81
N GLN A 80 -21.46 18.95 3.19
CA GLN A 80 -21.37 20.35 3.65
C GLN A 80 -21.81 21.35 2.58
N ALA A 81 -21.43 21.11 1.31
CA ALA A 81 -21.88 21.95 0.20
C ALA A 81 -23.38 21.86 -0.01
N MET A 82 -23.97 20.68 0.07
CA MET A 82 -25.42 20.48 0.01
C MET A 82 -26.12 21.21 1.15
N ASP A 83 -25.66 21.07 2.39
CA ASP A 83 -26.24 21.74 3.55
C ASP A 83 -26.20 23.27 3.41
N MET A 84 -25.11 23.83 2.90
CA MET A 84 -25.03 25.27 2.61
C MET A 84 -26.00 25.69 1.51
N GLN A 85 -26.17 24.87 0.47
CA GLN A 85 -27.14 25.13 -0.58
C GLN A 85 -28.57 25.15 -0.04
N LEU A 86 -28.92 24.21 0.84
CA LEU A 86 -30.22 24.19 1.51
C LEU A 86 -30.45 25.43 2.38
N GLN A 87 -29.46 25.86 3.16
CA GLN A 87 -29.51 27.08 3.96
C GLN A 87 -29.74 28.33 3.10
N ILE A 88 -29.13 28.41 1.91
CA ILE A 88 -29.33 29.49 0.96
C ILE A 88 -30.74 29.42 0.35
N ALA A 89 -31.24 28.22 0.08
CA ALA A 89 -32.59 28.04 -0.47
C ALA A 89 -33.69 28.42 0.54
N GLU A 90 -33.48 28.11 1.83
CA GLU A 90 -34.37 28.47 2.91
C GLU A 90 -34.36 29.98 3.24
N ASP A 91 -33.20 30.59 3.18
CA ASP A 91 -33.01 32.01 3.50
C ASP A 91 -31.98 32.64 2.53
N THR A 92 -32.50 33.27 1.49
CA THR A 92 -31.68 33.87 0.42
C THR A 92 -30.78 35.02 0.90
N THR A 93 -31.06 35.62 2.07
CA THR A 93 -30.19 36.68 2.66
C THR A 93 -28.82 36.12 3.08
N LYS A 94 -28.72 34.83 3.32
CA LYS A 94 -27.45 34.14 3.67
C LYS A 94 -26.51 33.98 2.47
N PHE A 95 -26.99 34.21 1.25
CA PHE A 95 -26.17 33.99 0.04
C PHE A 95 -24.85 34.75 0.08
N GLU A 96 -24.85 36.04 0.39
CA GLU A 96 -23.62 36.85 0.41
C GLU A 96 -22.60 36.36 1.44
N THR A 97 -23.06 35.81 2.56
CA THR A 97 -22.20 35.28 3.62
C THR A 97 -21.63 33.91 3.28
N LEU A 98 -22.44 33.05 2.65
CA LEU A 98 -22.10 31.64 2.40
C LEU A 98 -21.41 31.41 1.05
N ARG A 99 -21.61 32.28 0.05
CA ARG A 99 -21.08 32.06 -1.31
C ARG A 99 -19.57 31.81 -1.37
N TYR A 100 -18.79 32.51 -0.56
CA TYR A 100 -17.32 32.35 -0.54
C TYR A 100 -16.91 31.00 0.08
N LYS A 101 -17.60 30.58 1.15
CA LYS A 101 -17.37 29.27 1.77
C LYS A 101 -17.76 28.15 0.82
N PHE A 102 -18.92 28.28 0.19
CA PHE A 102 -19.44 27.34 -0.77
C PHE A 102 -18.47 27.16 -1.98
N ALA A 103 -17.92 28.23 -2.51
CA ALA A 103 -16.95 28.17 -3.61
C ALA A 103 -15.62 27.48 -3.23
N GLN A 104 -15.31 27.35 -1.94
CA GLN A 104 -14.12 26.66 -1.44
C GLN A 104 -14.33 25.15 -1.21
N LEU A 105 -15.60 24.71 -1.22
CA LEU A 105 -15.95 23.31 -0.99
C LEU A 105 -15.78 22.47 -2.26
N MET A 106 -14.53 22.16 -2.58
CA MET A 106 -14.17 21.33 -3.73
C MET A 106 -13.84 19.91 -3.24
N PRO A 107 -14.63 18.90 -3.54
CA PRO A 107 -14.33 17.54 -3.13
C PRO A 107 -13.11 17.00 -3.91
N LYS A 108 -12.18 16.37 -3.20
CA LYS A 108 -10.99 15.76 -3.78
C LYS A 108 -10.83 14.34 -3.25
N ALA A 109 -10.73 13.38 -4.15
CA ALA A 109 -10.34 12.02 -3.84
C ALA A 109 -8.86 11.84 -4.22
N GLU A 110 -7.98 11.90 -3.22
CA GLU A 110 -6.53 11.81 -3.38
C GLU A 110 -6.06 10.41 -2.97
N TYR A 111 -5.45 9.68 -3.90
CA TYR A 111 -4.87 8.36 -3.68
C TYR A 111 -3.80 8.06 -4.71
N THR A 112 -2.92 7.12 -4.40
CA THR A 112 -1.92 6.62 -5.36
C THR A 112 -2.44 5.36 -6.06
N GLU A 113 -2.05 5.14 -7.31
CA GLU A 113 -2.40 3.92 -8.06
C GLU A 113 -1.29 2.86 -7.99
N THR A 114 -0.24 3.11 -7.21
CA THR A 114 0.93 2.23 -7.17
C THR A 114 0.58 0.83 -6.69
N THR A 115 -0.14 0.72 -5.57
CA THR A 115 -0.56 -0.56 -5.01
C THR A 115 -1.52 -1.30 -5.94
N GLU A 116 -2.50 -0.59 -6.52
CA GLU A 116 -3.42 -1.16 -7.52
C GLU A 116 -2.65 -1.75 -8.70
N ARG A 117 -1.67 -1.01 -9.24
CA ARG A 117 -0.85 -1.49 -10.36
C ARG A 117 -0.02 -2.71 -9.99
N ILE A 118 0.65 -2.70 -8.83
CA ILE A 118 1.43 -3.85 -8.36
C ILE A 118 0.52 -5.07 -8.21
N PHE A 119 -0.63 -4.91 -7.56
CA PHE A 119 -1.56 -6.02 -7.30
C PHE A 119 -2.17 -6.57 -8.59
N SER A 120 -2.60 -5.71 -9.52
CA SER A 120 -3.29 -6.12 -10.74
C SER A 120 -2.37 -6.58 -11.87
N SER A 121 -1.10 -6.17 -11.89
CA SER A 121 -0.15 -6.52 -12.95
C SER A 121 0.58 -7.84 -12.74
N SER A 122 0.57 -8.40 -11.53
CA SER A 122 1.33 -9.58 -11.17
C SER A 122 0.43 -10.79 -10.87
N ILE A 123 0.40 -11.75 -11.80
CA ILE A 123 -0.26 -13.05 -11.59
C ILE A 123 0.35 -13.78 -10.37
N GLU A 124 1.64 -13.62 -10.15
CA GLU A 124 2.34 -14.20 -9.00
C GLU A 124 1.82 -13.63 -7.68
N THR A 125 1.60 -12.31 -7.61
CA THR A 125 0.98 -11.64 -6.45
C THR A 125 -0.40 -12.21 -6.14
N ILE A 126 -1.25 -12.35 -7.17
CA ILE A 126 -2.60 -12.91 -7.04
C ILE A 126 -2.53 -14.37 -6.55
N ASN A 127 -1.64 -15.18 -7.12
CA ASN A 127 -1.45 -16.58 -6.74
C ASN A 127 -0.90 -16.70 -5.30
N THR A 128 -0.01 -15.81 -4.89
CA THR A 128 0.53 -15.78 -3.52
C THR A 128 -0.57 -15.51 -2.49
N VAL A 129 -1.47 -14.59 -2.78
CA VAL A 129 -2.64 -14.32 -1.92
C VAL A 129 -3.55 -15.54 -1.82
N GLY A 130 -3.79 -16.24 -2.94
CA GLY A 130 -4.49 -17.52 -2.97
C GLY A 130 -5.95 -17.45 -2.50
N ASN A 131 -6.59 -16.28 -2.57
CA ASN A 131 -8.00 -16.08 -2.22
C ASN A 131 -8.69 -15.29 -3.34
N VAL A 132 -9.47 -16.01 -4.16
CA VAL A 132 -10.14 -15.44 -5.34
C VAL A 132 -11.16 -14.37 -4.94
N LEU A 133 -11.96 -14.61 -3.89
CA LEU A 133 -12.98 -13.66 -3.44
C LEU A 133 -12.35 -12.38 -2.89
N PHE A 134 -11.23 -12.47 -2.19
CA PHE A 134 -10.47 -11.30 -1.78
C PHE A 134 -10.00 -10.51 -3.00
N THR A 135 -9.40 -11.18 -3.97
CA THR A 135 -8.90 -10.54 -5.20
C THR A 135 -10.01 -9.83 -5.97
N GLU A 136 -11.18 -10.46 -6.10
CA GLU A 136 -12.36 -9.87 -6.74
C GLU A 136 -12.86 -8.63 -5.99
N ASN A 137 -13.02 -8.69 -4.67
CA ASN A 137 -13.44 -7.55 -3.86
C ASN A 137 -12.45 -6.39 -3.93
N VAL A 138 -11.15 -6.67 -3.96
CA VAL A 138 -10.10 -5.64 -4.14
C VAL A 138 -10.22 -4.99 -5.51
N ALA A 139 -10.38 -5.78 -6.57
CA ALA A 139 -10.54 -5.25 -7.93
C ALA A 139 -11.79 -4.36 -8.06
N GLU A 140 -12.92 -4.81 -7.52
CA GLU A 140 -14.16 -4.02 -7.49
C GLU A 140 -14.01 -2.74 -6.67
N PHE A 141 -13.32 -2.79 -5.53
CA PHE A 141 -13.02 -1.61 -4.73
C PHE A 141 -12.23 -0.57 -5.53
N TYR A 142 -11.17 -0.98 -6.23
CA TYR A 142 -10.37 -0.08 -7.05
C TYR A 142 -11.16 0.51 -8.23
N GLN A 143 -12.03 -0.28 -8.85
CA GLN A 143 -12.93 0.25 -9.89
C GLN A 143 -13.89 1.30 -9.33
N MET A 144 -14.48 1.05 -8.14
CA MET A 144 -15.37 2.01 -7.48
C MET A 144 -14.60 3.28 -7.08
N ARG A 145 -13.39 3.17 -6.55
CA ARG A 145 -12.50 4.29 -6.24
C ARG A 145 -12.27 5.18 -7.45
N LYS A 146 -11.92 4.60 -8.58
CA LYS A 146 -11.71 5.32 -9.84
C LYS A 146 -13.00 5.98 -10.32
N ARG A 147 -14.11 5.25 -10.28
CA ARG A 147 -15.43 5.79 -10.65
C ARG A 147 -15.83 6.94 -9.74
N TYR A 148 -15.61 6.84 -8.43
CA TYR A 148 -15.89 7.93 -7.48
C TYR A 148 -15.14 9.21 -7.88
N LYS A 149 -13.84 9.11 -8.11
CA LYS A 149 -13.03 10.25 -8.55
C LYS A 149 -13.57 10.86 -9.83
N THR A 150 -13.75 10.06 -10.89
CA THR A 150 -14.13 10.57 -12.23
C THR A 150 -15.57 11.03 -12.31
N SER A 151 -16.53 10.28 -11.74
CA SER A 151 -17.96 10.56 -11.89
C SER A 151 -18.52 11.48 -10.80
N ILE A 152 -17.80 11.70 -9.69
CA ILE A 152 -18.21 12.60 -8.62
C ILE A 152 -17.26 13.80 -8.56
N CYS A 153 -16.02 13.61 -8.12
CA CYS A 153 -15.11 14.73 -7.87
C CYS A 153 -14.80 15.54 -9.15
N ASP A 154 -14.40 14.84 -10.22
CA ASP A 154 -14.05 15.51 -11.48
C ASP A 154 -15.29 16.11 -12.18
N SER A 155 -16.46 15.45 -12.06
CA SER A 155 -17.72 16.00 -12.58
C SER A 155 -18.13 17.26 -11.88
N ILE A 156 -18.10 17.29 -10.53
CA ILE A 156 -18.35 18.50 -9.75
C ILE A 156 -17.37 19.60 -10.14
N ALA A 157 -16.06 19.29 -10.22
CA ALA A 157 -15.05 20.26 -10.60
C ALA A 157 -15.28 20.84 -12.00
N ASN A 158 -15.64 20.00 -12.98
CA ASN A 158 -15.94 20.42 -14.35
C ASN A 158 -17.21 21.27 -14.42
N ASP A 159 -18.25 20.92 -13.70
CA ASP A 159 -19.52 21.67 -13.69
C ASP A 159 -19.33 23.02 -13.00
N LEU A 160 -18.56 23.10 -11.92
CA LEU A 160 -18.19 24.35 -11.28
C LEU A 160 -17.35 25.24 -12.20
N ALA A 161 -16.39 24.69 -12.92
CA ALA A 161 -15.57 25.43 -13.88
C ALA A 161 -16.40 26.03 -15.02
N ARG A 162 -17.46 25.32 -15.47
CA ARG A 162 -18.37 25.81 -16.52
C ARG A 162 -19.37 26.86 -16.03
N SER A 163 -19.80 26.74 -14.76
CA SER A 163 -20.89 27.56 -14.20
C SER A 163 -20.47 28.97 -13.81
N GLN A 164 -19.21 29.36 -13.96
CA GLN A 164 -18.62 30.55 -13.34
C GLN A 164 -18.94 30.65 -11.82
N PRO A 165 -17.98 30.59 -10.93
CA PRO A 165 -18.18 30.27 -9.52
C PRO A 165 -19.21 31.22 -8.91
N PHE A 166 -20.40 30.71 -8.65
CA PHE A 166 -21.48 31.25 -7.82
C PHE A 166 -21.54 32.77 -7.69
N SER A 167 -21.47 33.48 -8.83
CA SER A 167 -21.59 34.92 -8.89
C SER A 167 -23.02 35.40 -8.67
N SER A 168 -23.99 34.46 -8.72
CA SER A 168 -25.41 34.76 -8.48
C SER A 168 -26.10 33.65 -7.69
N LEU A 169 -27.12 34.04 -6.94
CA LEU A 169 -28.00 33.14 -6.22
C LEU A 169 -28.59 32.03 -7.13
N LYS A 170 -28.99 32.45 -8.36
CA LYS A 170 -29.55 31.52 -9.35
C LYS A 170 -28.56 30.41 -9.73
N ASN A 171 -27.29 30.73 -9.90
CA ASN A 171 -26.26 29.73 -10.23
C ASN A 171 -26.05 28.75 -9.08
N THR A 172 -26.06 29.24 -7.82
CA THR A 172 -25.96 28.40 -6.63
C THR A 172 -27.13 27.44 -6.50
N LEU A 173 -28.35 27.91 -6.72
CA LEU A 173 -29.56 27.10 -6.59
C LEU A 173 -29.79 26.13 -7.76
N ASN A 174 -29.21 26.42 -8.93
CA ASN A 174 -29.29 25.53 -10.08
C ASN A 174 -28.26 24.38 -10.05
N PHE A 175 -27.32 24.38 -9.12
CA PHE A 175 -26.34 23.32 -9.01
C PHE A 175 -26.91 22.15 -8.20
N GLU A 176 -26.91 20.94 -8.77
CA GLU A 176 -27.56 19.76 -8.17
C GLU A 176 -26.66 19.02 -7.18
N TYR A 177 -26.22 19.67 -6.09
CA TYR A 177 -25.43 18.99 -5.06
C TYR A 177 -26.15 17.82 -4.40
N SER A 178 -27.48 17.87 -4.28
CA SER A 178 -28.27 16.79 -3.70
C SER A 178 -28.11 15.46 -4.44
N PHE A 179 -28.03 15.51 -5.77
CA PHE A 179 -27.77 14.32 -6.58
C PHE A 179 -26.37 13.74 -6.27
N TYR A 180 -25.34 14.59 -6.31
CA TYR A 180 -23.97 14.16 -6.00
C TYR A 180 -23.84 13.64 -4.57
N ALA A 181 -24.49 14.25 -3.59
CA ALA A 181 -24.47 13.81 -2.20
C ALA A 181 -25.05 12.40 -2.02
N ILE A 182 -26.20 12.11 -2.66
CA ILE A 182 -26.82 10.78 -2.60
C ILE A 182 -25.92 9.72 -3.26
N VAL A 183 -25.42 9.99 -4.46
CA VAL A 183 -24.59 9.04 -5.20
C VAL A 183 -23.24 8.81 -4.50
N SER A 184 -22.61 9.88 -4.00
CA SER A 184 -21.36 9.84 -3.25
C SER A 184 -21.49 8.94 -2.01
N SER A 185 -22.46 9.20 -1.15
CA SER A 185 -22.68 8.39 0.05
C SER A 185 -23.05 6.94 -0.26
N GLY A 186 -23.75 6.69 -1.35
CA GLY A 186 -24.05 5.32 -1.80
C GLY A 186 -22.77 4.57 -2.20
N MET A 187 -21.92 5.19 -3.01
CA MET A 187 -20.65 4.60 -3.43
C MET A 187 -19.70 4.39 -2.25
N LEU A 188 -19.60 5.36 -1.33
CA LEU A 188 -18.79 5.25 -0.13
C LEU A 188 -19.22 4.04 0.72
N LYS A 189 -20.52 3.86 0.97
CA LYS A 189 -21.04 2.70 1.72
C LYS A 189 -20.68 1.37 1.05
N ASP A 190 -20.76 1.30 -0.28
CA ASP A 190 -20.38 0.10 -1.02
C ASP A 190 -18.89 -0.20 -0.89
N MET A 191 -18.04 0.82 -0.96
CA MET A 191 -16.60 0.68 -0.77
C MET A 191 -16.23 0.27 0.66
N GLN A 192 -16.88 0.86 1.68
CA GLN A 192 -16.73 0.46 3.08
C GLN A 192 -17.13 -1.01 3.29
N ARG A 193 -18.20 -1.45 2.66
CA ARG A 193 -18.65 -2.85 2.70
C ARG A 193 -17.59 -3.79 2.09
N LYS A 194 -17.01 -3.45 0.93
CA LYS A 194 -15.96 -4.24 0.29
C LYS A 194 -14.71 -4.32 1.14
N TYR A 195 -14.29 -3.20 1.73
CA TYR A 195 -13.17 -3.16 2.67
C TYR A 195 -13.41 -4.06 3.88
N ALA A 196 -14.58 -3.98 4.51
CA ALA A 196 -14.93 -4.83 5.64
C ALA A 196 -14.95 -6.32 5.28
N GLN A 197 -15.46 -6.69 4.10
CA GLN A 197 -15.41 -8.05 3.59
C GLN A 197 -13.97 -8.55 3.40
N CYS A 198 -13.10 -7.73 2.84
CA CYS A 198 -11.67 -8.05 2.68
C CYS A 198 -10.98 -8.26 4.05
N LYS A 199 -11.25 -7.38 5.03
CA LYS A 199 -10.75 -7.55 6.42
C LYS A 199 -11.16 -8.90 7.00
N GLN A 200 -12.45 -9.24 6.90
CA GLN A 200 -12.99 -10.49 7.42
C GLN A 200 -12.39 -11.71 6.72
N MET A 201 -12.27 -11.71 5.39
CA MET A 201 -11.72 -12.83 4.62
C MET A 201 -10.25 -13.12 4.92
N MET A 202 -9.49 -12.11 5.30
CA MET A 202 -8.05 -12.21 5.55
C MET A 202 -7.69 -12.13 7.03
N GLU A 203 -8.69 -12.10 7.90
CA GLU A 203 -8.54 -12.01 9.36
C GLU A 203 -7.63 -10.84 9.79
N ILE A 204 -7.85 -9.67 9.17
CA ILE A 204 -7.11 -8.44 9.47
C ILE A 204 -7.89 -7.61 10.48
N SER A 205 -7.23 -7.24 11.57
CA SER A 205 -7.79 -6.32 12.59
C SER A 205 -7.46 -4.84 12.28
N ASP A 206 -8.07 -3.92 13.01
CA ASP A 206 -7.72 -2.49 12.91
C ASP A 206 -6.33 -2.24 13.50
N GLU A 207 -5.96 -2.97 14.54
CA GLU A 207 -4.63 -2.93 15.15
C GLU A 207 -3.53 -3.38 14.16
N ASP A 208 -3.82 -4.36 13.30
CA ASP A 208 -2.89 -4.76 12.23
C ASP A 208 -2.65 -3.62 11.24
N ILE A 209 -3.72 -2.90 10.84
CA ILE A 209 -3.63 -1.74 9.94
C ILE A 209 -2.84 -0.61 10.58
N ASP A 210 -3.11 -0.32 11.86
CA ASP A 210 -2.39 0.72 12.60
C ASP A 210 -0.91 0.38 12.76
N ALA A 211 -0.57 -0.85 13.11
CA ALA A 211 0.81 -1.32 13.20
C ALA A 211 1.55 -1.22 11.85
N TYR A 212 0.87 -1.57 10.75
CA TYR A 212 1.45 -1.42 9.42
C TYR A 212 1.66 0.04 9.04
N ARG A 213 0.74 0.94 9.39
CA ARG A 213 0.87 2.38 9.21
C ARG A 213 2.11 2.91 9.94
N GLU A 214 2.27 2.58 11.23
CA GLU A 214 3.42 3.01 12.02
C GLU A 214 4.75 2.53 11.42
N GLN A 215 4.78 1.29 10.96
CA GLN A 215 5.96 0.74 10.28
C GLN A 215 6.29 1.51 8.99
N ARG A 216 5.28 1.86 8.18
CA ARG A 216 5.47 2.65 6.96
C ARG A 216 5.97 4.06 7.27
N GLU A 217 5.39 4.74 8.24
CA GLU A 217 5.84 6.07 8.67
C GLU A 217 7.30 6.08 9.18
N GLN A 218 7.73 5.01 9.86
CA GLN A 218 9.13 4.85 10.28
C GLN A 218 10.06 4.69 9.09
N ILE A 219 9.68 3.90 8.09
CA ILE A 219 10.46 3.71 6.85
C ILE A 219 10.56 5.04 6.10
N ASP A 220 9.44 5.76 5.93
CA ASP A 220 9.41 7.03 5.21
C ASP A 220 10.28 8.09 5.93
N LYS A 221 10.27 8.14 7.27
CA LYS A 221 11.16 9.01 8.06
C LYS A 221 12.64 8.64 7.88
N SER A 222 12.97 7.35 7.92
CA SER A 222 14.35 6.90 7.72
C SER A 222 14.87 7.24 6.31
N MET A 223 14.02 7.16 5.29
CA MET A 223 14.39 7.57 3.93
C MET A 223 14.59 9.09 3.81
N MET A 224 13.78 9.90 4.50
CA MET A 224 13.96 11.36 4.53
C MET A 224 15.25 11.78 5.24
N ASP A 225 15.63 11.08 6.31
CA ASP A 225 16.89 11.31 7.01
C ASP A 225 18.10 10.91 6.14
N ASP A 226 17.99 9.86 5.32
CA ASP A 226 19.01 9.47 4.34
C ASP A 226 19.10 10.47 3.16
N ASP A 227 18.00 11.03 2.69
CA ASP A 227 17.98 12.10 1.68
C ASP A 227 18.55 13.41 2.24
N ALA A 228 18.36 13.73 3.50
CA ALA A 228 19.03 14.86 4.15
C ALA A 228 20.56 14.68 4.18
N SER A 229 21.06 13.43 4.11
CA SER A 229 22.48 13.13 3.90
C SER A 229 22.94 13.37 2.46
N SER A 230 22.05 13.42 1.48
CA SER A 230 22.37 13.72 0.07
C SER A 230 22.68 15.20 -0.15
N ASP A 231 22.21 16.11 0.70
CA ASP A 231 22.67 17.50 0.74
C ASP A 231 24.19 17.60 0.96
N SER A 232 24.79 16.61 1.63
CA SER A 232 26.23 16.50 1.76
C SER A 232 26.92 16.11 0.44
N LEU A 233 26.24 15.39 -0.46
CA LEU A 233 26.74 15.03 -1.78
C LEU A 233 26.66 16.21 -2.75
N GLU A 234 25.59 16.98 -2.67
CA GLU A 234 25.42 18.20 -3.49
C GLU A 234 26.43 19.29 -3.08
N ASN A 235 26.66 19.45 -1.78
CA ASN A 235 27.71 20.33 -1.27
C ASN A 235 29.12 19.85 -1.66
N ARG A 236 29.39 18.53 -1.68
CA ARG A 236 30.64 17.97 -2.21
C ARG A 236 30.78 18.18 -3.71
N PHE A 237 29.69 18.05 -4.46
CA PHE A 237 29.70 18.28 -5.90
C PHE A 237 30.01 19.74 -6.22
N LEU A 238 29.42 20.69 -5.49
CA LEU A 238 29.70 22.12 -5.61
C LEU A 238 31.18 22.45 -5.26
N GLN A 239 31.73 21.85 -4.19
CA GLN A 239 33.14 22.00 -3.85
C GLN A 239 34.09 21.45 -4.94
N ILE A 240 33.75 20.34 -5.56
CA ILE A 240 34.53 19.76 -6.67
C ILE A 240 34.45 20.68 -7.89
N GLN A 241 33.29 21.25 -8.22
CA GLN A 241 33.13 22.21 -9.30
C GLN A 241 33.94 23.48 -9.07
N GLU A 242 33.91 24.07 -7.87
CA GLU A 242 34.74 25.22 -7.51
C GLU A 242 36.24 24.90 -7.67
N THR A 243 36.67 23.74 -7.17
CA THR A 243 38.09 23.31 -7.29
C THR A 243 38.53 23.13 -8.74
N ILE A 244 37.66 22.62 -9.61
CA ILE A 244 37.91 22.48 -11.06
C ILE A 244 38.01 23.85 -11.75
N GLU A 245 37.10 24.78 -11.42
CA GLU A 245 37.15 26.14 -12.00
C GLU A 245 38.38 26.92 -11.53
N GLU A 246 38.77 26.80 -10.28
CA GLU A 246 40.05 27.38 -9.79
C GLU A 246 41.27 26.76 -10.51
N ALA A 247 41.28 25.46 -10.72
CA ALA A 247 42.38 24.80 -11.46
C ALA A 247 42.45 25.27 -12.92
N LYS A 248 41.27 25.44 -13.58
CA LYS A 248 41.20 25.99 -14.94
C LYS A 248 41.65 27.46 -15.00
N ALA A 249 41.36 28.25 -13.98
CA ALA A 249 41.80 29.63 -13.90
C ALA A 249 43.33 29.74 -13.78
N ARG A 250 43.95 28.85 -12.98
CA ARG A 250 45.43 28.78 -12.84
C ARG A 250 46.11 28.36 -14.13
N LEU A 251 45.57 27.41 -14.88
CA LEU A 251 46.10 26.95 -16.16
C LEU A 251 45.96 27.97 -17.33
N LYS A 252 45.11 29.01 -17.18
CA LYS A 252 44.97 30.09 -18.17
C LYS A 252 45.94 31.25 -17.93
N VAL A 253 46.66 31.25 -16.81
CA VAL A 253 47.63 32.30 -16.42
C VAL A 253 49.07 31.92 -16.73
N GLU A 254 49.34 30.66 -17.12
CA GLU A 254 50.61 30.21 -17.72
C GLU A 254 50.52 30.21 -19.27
#